data_b05a991aef8b9b52a12615752d39980c
#
_entry.id   b05a991aef8b9b52a12615752d39980c
#
_cell.length_a   1.000
_cell.length_b   1.000
_cell.length_c   1.000
_cell.angle_alpha   90.00
_cell.angle_beta   90.00
_cell.angle_gamma   90.00
#
_symmetry.space_group_name_H-M   'P 1'
#
loop_
_entity.id
_entity.type
_entity.pdbx_description
1 polymer ?
#
loop_
_entity_poly.entity_id
_entity_poly.type
_entity_poly.pdbx_seq_one_letter_code
_entity_poly.pdbx_strand_id
1 'polypeptide(L)'
;MHEMADLLGGRVWLERRLFEALGRWATDAAADAAADEAAGAVALHLAEASRRHGWHAQVWFDRMPELSGFDVEARVVPSDPGLVELFDLLDGSDPATATVVRLDAYGRALLPRMIVAYRATLGRLGAAADASVARWSRLVLVDDLETWEQAESLLQRVVRTEEHLDALATSRRRVDSLLLGAAPLPT
;
A
#
# COMPACT_ATOMS: atom_id res chain seq x y z
N MET A 1 5.42 -14.84 -20.32
CA MET A 1 6.28 -13.62 -20.27
C MET A 1 5.46 -12.35 -20.11
N HIS A 2 4.41 -12.10 -20.91
CA HIS A 2 3.53 -10.93 -20.73
C HIS A 2 2.86 -10.91 -19.37
N GLU A 3 2.32 -12.03 -18.90
CA GLU A 3 1.66 -12.16 -17.60
C GLU A 3 2.58 -11.79 -16.42
N MET A 4 3.85 -12.19 -16.44
CA MET A 4 4.82 -11.81 -15.41
C MET A 4 5.15 -10.30 -15.49
N ALA A 5 5.23 -9.75 -16.71
CA ALA A 5 5.48 -8.31 -16.87
C ALA A 5 4.30 -7.47 -16.36
N ASP A 6 3.07 -7.90 -16.62
CA ASP A 6 1.86 -7.24 -16.16
C ASP A 6 1.72 -7.34 -14.62
N LEU A 7 2.06 -8.51 -14.05
CA LEU A 7 2.15 -8.69 -12.60
C LEU A 7 3.15 -7.73 -11.95
N LEU A 8 4.37 -7.68 -12.48
CA LEU A 8 5.42 -6.81 -11.95
C LEU A 8 5.09 -5.34 -12.17
N GLY A 9 4.56 -4.97 -13.33
CA GLY A 9 4.14 -3.60 -13.64
C GLY A 9 3.06 -3.08 -12.68
N GLY A 10 2.05 -3.89 -12.40
CA GLY A 10 1.01 -3.56 -11.43
C GLY A 10 1.56 -3.38 -10.01
N ARG A 11 2.55 -4.20 -9.61
CA ARG A 11 3.26 -4.05 -8.33
C ARG A 11 4.07 -2.75 -8.27
N VAL A 12 4.86 -2.46 -9.30
CA VAL A 12 5.61 -1.20 -9.40
C VAL A 12 4.67 -0.01 -9.26
N TRP A 13 3.53 -0.03 -9.97
CA TRP A 13 2.56 1.04 -9.89
C TRP A 13 2.03 1.22 -8.46
N LEU A 14 1.58 0.15 -7.81
CA LEU A 14 1.01 0.21 -6.46
C LEU A 14 2.05 0.69 -5.44
N GLU A 15 3.26 0.16 -5.48
CA GLU A 15 4.35 0.53 -4.58
C GLU A 15 4.77 2.00 -4.77
N ARG A 16 4.87 2.49 -6.01
CA ARG A 16 5.12 3.91 -6.32
C ARG A 16 3.99 4.79 -5.78
N ARG A 17 2.74 4.38 -5.97
CA ARG A 17 1.59 5.15 -5.49
C ARG A 17 1.53 5.20 -3.96
N LEU A 18 1.85 4.10 -3.29
CA LEU A 18 1.99 4.06 -1.83
C LEU A 18 3.15 4.94 -1.35
N PHE A 19 4.32 4.87 -1.99
CA PHE A 19 5.43 5.77 -1.68
C PHE A 19 5.01 7.23 -1.68
N GLU A 20 4.34 7.67 -2.74
CA GLU A 20 3.88 9.05 -2.88
C GLU A 20 2.79 9.43 -1.87
N ALA A 21 1.76 8.60 -1.72
CA ALA A 21 0.63 8.87 -0.85
C ALA A 21 1.05 8.91 0.62
N LEU A 22 1.77 7.88 1.08
CA LEU A 22 2.24 7.80 2.48
C LEU A 22 3.20 8.94 2.83
N GLY A 23 4.05 9.37 1.88
CA GLY A 23 4.93 10.51 2.08
C GLY A 23 4.16 11.83 2.29
N ARG A 24 3.10 12.07 1.48
CA ARG A 24 2.21 13.21 1.69
C ARG A 24 1.46 13.11 3.01
N TRP A 25 0.85 11.96 3.29
CA TRP A 25 0.09 11.75 4.53
C TRP A 25 0.95 11.86 5.78
N ALA A 26 2.23 11.46 5.71
CA ALA A 26 3.19 11.67 6.78
C ALA A 26 3.43 13.17 7.04
N THR A 27 3.50 13.97 5.99
CA THR A 27 3.68 15.42 6.10
C THR A 27 2.44 16.07 6.73
N ASP A 28 1.24 15.65 6.32
CA ASP A 28 -0.01 16.14 6.90
C ASP A 28 -0.10 15.78 8.40
N ALA A 29 0.16 14.51 8.75
CA ALA A 29 0.15 14.06 10.14
C ALA A 29 1.22 14.75 11.01
N ALA A 30 2.38 15.09 10.43
CA ALA A 30 3.43 15.83 11.13
C ALA A 30 3.02 17.27 11.49
N ALA A 31 2.14 17.89 10.72
CA ALA A 31 1.60 19.19 11.03
C ALA A 31 0.76 19.18 12.34
N ASP A 32 0.11 18.06 12.63
CA ASP A 32 -0.70 17.86 13.84
C ASP A 32 0.13 17.43 15.06
N ALA A 33 1.39 17.02 14.85
CA ALA A 33 2.25 16.46 15.91
C ALA A 33 2.55 17.41 17.08
N ALA A 34 2.49 18.71 16.85
CA ALA A 34 2.67 19.72 17.91
C ALA A 34 1.53 19.72 18.94
N ALA A 35 0.33 19.28 18.52
CA ALA A 35 -0.87 19.21 19.35
C ALA A 35 -1.14 17.80 19.89
N ASP A 36 -0.69 16.75 19.21
CA ASP A 36 -0.89 15.34 19.57
C ASP A 36 0.36 14.49 19.30
N GLU A 37 1.01 14.01 20.37
CA GLU A 37 2.16 13.10 20.28
C GLU A 37 1.86 11.83 19.46
N ALA A 38 0.63 11.35 19.51
CA ALA A 38 0.23 10.18 18.73
C ALA A 38 0.21 10.47 17.23
N ALA A 39 -0.14 11.68 16.79
CA ALA A 39 -0.03 12.11 15.40
C ALA A 39 1.44 12.10 14.94
N GLY A 40 2.38 12.53 15.80
CA GLY A 40 3.82 12.45 15.52
C GLY A 40 4.30 11.01 15.30
N ALA A 41 3.82 10.06 16.10
CA ALA A 41 4.15 8.64 15.91
C ALA A 41 3.56 8.08 14.62
N VAL A 42 2.35 8.50 14.21
CA VAL A 42 1.75 8.14 12.92
C VAL A 42 2.56 8.73 11.77
N ALA A 43 2.96 10.00 11.86
CA ALA A 43 3.77 10.65 10.84
C ALA A 43 5.08 9.89 10.59
N LEU A 44 5.79 9.50 11.66
CA LEU A 44 7.02 8.73 11.56
C LEU A 44 6.78 7.35 10.90
N HIS A 45 5.74 6.64 11.31
CA HIS A 45 5.37 5.34 10.73
C HIS A 45 5.06 5.46 9.24
N LEU A 46 4.25 6.44 8.84
CA LEU A 46 3.90 6.67 7.43
C LEU A 46 5.13 7.05 6.59
N ALA A 47 6.03 7.86 7.13
CA ALA A 47 7.28 8.23 6.46
C ALA A 47 8.20 7.02 6.25
N GLU A 48 8.33 6.15 7.27
CA GLU A 48 9.10 4.92 7.15
C GLU A 48 8.47 3.94 6.17
N ALA A 49 7.16 3.74 6.24
CA ALA A 49 6.41 2.92 5.29
C ALA A 49 6.55 3.45 3.85
N SER A 50 6.43 4.77 3.65
CA SER A 50 6.69 5.41 2.35
C SER A 50 8.07 5.01 1.81
N ARG A 51 9.12 5.18 2.59
CA ARG A 51 10.48 4.82 2.18
C ARG A 51 10.62 3.33 1.80
N ARG A 52 9.97 2.42 2.56
CA ARG A 52 9.95 0.96 2.27
C ARG A 52 9.27 0.71 0.92
N HIS A 53 8.10 1.29 0.68
CA HIS A 53 7.39 1.14 -0.61
C HIS A 53 8.17 1.72 -1.79
N GLY A 54 8.89 2.83 -1.61
CA GLY A 54 9.80 3.35 -2.63
C GLY A 54 10.91 2.34 -2.99
N TRP A 55 11.48 1.66 -1.99
CA TRP A 55 12.46 0.60 -2.21
C TRP A 55 11.82 -0.64 -2.87
N HIS A 56 10.63 -1.08 -2.44
CA HIS A 56 9.89 -2.18 -3.06
C HIS A 56 9.60 -1.90 -4.54
N ALA A 57 9.18 -0.66 -4.87
CA ALA A 57 8.95 -0.26 -6.24
C ALA A 57 10.20 -0.44 -7.11
N GLN A 58 11.37 -0.01 -6.61
CA GLN A 58 12.64 -0.19 -7.31
C GLN A 58 13.00 -1.67 -7.48
N VAL A 59 12.81 -2.47 -6.42
CA VAL A 59 13.04 -3.91 -6.44
C VAL A 59 12.22 -4.59 -7.54
N TRP A 60 10.94 -4.23 -7.69
CA TRP A 60 10.07 -4.81 -8.73
C TRP A 60 10.41 -4.27 -10.11
N PHE A 61 10.73 -3.00 -10.23
CA PHE A 61 11.12 -2.38 -11.51
C PHE A 61 12.38 -3.02 -12.09
N ASP A 62 13.41 -3.25 -11.27
CA ASP A 62 14.66 -3.92 -11.67
C ASP A 62 14.47 -5.39 -12.13
N ARG A 63 13.26 -5.92 -11.97
CA ARG A 63 12.92 -7.29 -12.39
C ARG A 63 11.96 -7.34 -13.57
N MET A 64 11.58 -6.17 -14.06
CA MET A 64 10.85 -6.10 -15.32
C MET A 64 11.72 -6.63 -16.47
N PRO A 65 11.13 -7.31 -17.45
CA PRO A 65 11.89 -7.85 -18.58
C PRO A 65 12.54 -6.75 -19.40
N GLU A 66 13.85 -6.85 -19.62
CA GLU A 66 14.60 -5.98 -20.55
C GLU A 66 14.65 -6.64 -21.93
N LEU A 67 13.72 -6.33 -22.81
CA LEU A 67 13.62 -6.87 -24.16
C LEU A 67 13.62 -5.72 -25.18
N SER A 68 14.30 -5.94 -26.31
CA SER A 68 14.28 -4.97 -27.42
C SER A 68 12.84 -4.74 -27.91
N GLY A 69 12.42 -3.47 -27.94
CA GLY A 69 11.07 -3.08 -28.32
C GLY A 69 9.99 -3.26 -27.25
N PHE A 70 10.39 -3.63 -26.02
CA PHE A 70 9.47 -3.73 -24.89
C PHE A 70 9.55 -2.44 -24.05
N ASP A 71 8.44 -1.69 -24.03
CA ASP A 71 8.34 -0.49 -23.20
C ASP A 71 7.94 -0.89 -21.77
N VAL A 72 8.89 -0.88 -20.86
CA VAL A 72 8.74 -1.25 -19.45
C VAL A 72 7.79 -0.29 -18.75
N GLU A 73 7.96 1.03 -18.94
CA GLU A 73 7.12 2.04 -18.27
C GLU A 73 5.66 1.98 -18.72
N ALA A 74 5.39 1.61 -19.97
CA ALA A 74 4.02 1.42 -20.44
C ALA A 74 3.29 0.26 -19.75
N ARG A 75 4.00 -0.60 -19.03
CA ARG A 75 3.42 -1.70 -18.22
C ARG A 75 3.22 -1.31 -16.75
N VAL A 76 3.75 -0.18 -16.32
CA VAL A 76 3.56 0.33 -14.97
C VAL A 76 2.21 1.05 -14.89
N VAL A 77 1.16 0.25 -14.80
CA VAL A 77 -0.23 0.72 -14.76
C VAL A 77 -0.97 0.08 -13.58
N PRO A 78 -2.04 0.71 -13.06
CA PRO A 78 -2.84 0.10 -12.00
C PRO A 78 -3.44 -1.22 -12.51
N SER A 79 -3.41 -2.23 -11.66
CA SER A 79 -4.04 -3.52 -11.96
C SER A 79 -5.56 -3.44 -11.98
N ASP A 80 -6.12 -2.41 -11.35
CA ASP A 80 -7.55 -2.14 -11.30
C ASP A 80 -7.81 -0.63 -11.14
N PRO A 81 -8.79 -0.04 -11.87
CA PRO A 81 -9.16 1.36 -11.75
C PRO A 81 -9.61 1.75 -10.33
N GLY A 82 -10.24 0.84 -9.59
CA GLY A 82 -10.68 1.07 -8.22
C GLY A 82 -9.54 1.42 -7.26
N LEU A 83 -8.29 1.02 -7.58
CA LEU A 83 -7.12 1.46 -6.81
C LEU A 83 -6.85 2.96 -6.98
N VAL A 84 -7.03 3.52 -8.17
CA VAL A 84 -6.88 4.97 -8.40
C VAL A 84 -7.93 5.72 -7.60
N GLU A 85 -9.20 5.30 -7.73
CA GLU A 85 -10.33 5.91 -7.01
C GLU A 85 -10.16 5.82 -5.48
N LEU A 86 -9.56 4.73 -4.98
CA LEU A 86 -9.25 4.57 -3.56
C LEU A 86 -8.26 5.63 -3.07
N PHE A 87 -7.16 5.86 -3.77
CA PHE A 87 -6.19 6.88 -3.38
C PHE A 87 -6.80 8.28 -3.45
N ASP A 88 -7.60 8.57 -4.48
CA ASP A 88 -8.30 9.86 -4.62
C ASP A 88 -9.31 10.07 -3.48
N LEU A 89 -10.03 9.01 -3.07
CA LEU A 89 -10.91 9.03 -1.90
C LEU A 89 -10.14 9.36 -0.62
N LEU A 90 -8.98 8.74 -0.40
CA LEU A 90 -8.17 8.94 0.80
C LEU A 90 -7.47 10.31 0.83
N ASP A 91 -7.03 10.80 -0.33
CA ASP A 91 -6.46 12.14 -0.45
C ASP A 91 -7.51 13.22 -0.17
N GLY A 92 -8.79 12.98 -0.51
CA GLY A 92 -9.94 13.84 -0.23
C GLY A 92 -10.57 13.67 1.16
N SER A 93 -9.91 12.99 2.10
CA SER A 93 -10.42 12.80 3.47
C SER A 93 -10.53 14.13 4.23
N ASP A 94 -11.54 14.23 5.12
CA ASP A 94 -11.70 15.40 6.00
C ASP A 94 -10.42 15.62 6.83
N PRO A 95 -9.80 16.82 6.79
CA PRO A 95 -8.56 17.09 7.51
C PRO A 95 -8.62 16.74 9.01
N ALA A 96 -9.77 16.93 9.68
CA ALA A 96 -9.92 16.65 11.11
C ALA A 96 -9.76 15.16 11.45
N THR A 97 -10.02 14.26 10.51
CA THR A 97 -9.97 12.80 10.72
C THR A 97 -9.05 12.08 9.73
N ALA A 98 -8.42 12.84 8.80
CA ALA A 98 -7.63 12.29 7.70
C ALA A 98 -6.53 11.33 8.17
N THR A 99 -5.78 11.69 9.19
CA THR A 99 -4.69 10.87 9.73
C THR A 99 -5.17 9.48 10.16
N VAL A 100 -6.28 9.42 10.90
CA VAL A 100 -6.85 8.15 11.39
C VAL A 100 -7.45 7.33 10.25
N VAL A 101 -8.19 7.98 9.33
CA VAL A 101 -8.82 7.35 8.16
C VAL A 101 -7.78 6.75 7.22
N ARG A 102 -6.73 7.49 6.91
CA ARG A 102 -5.64 7.06 6.03
C ARG A 102 -4.83 5.91 6.63
N LEU A 103 -4.51 6.00 7.93
CA LEU A 103 -3.82 4.92 8.65
C LEU A 103 -4.68 3.64 8.69
N ASP A 104 -5.99 3.73 8.93
CA ASP A 104 -6.91 2.58 8.93
C ASP A 104 -7.02 1.95 7.53
N ALA A 105 -7.20 2.76 6.49
CA ALA A 105 -7.29 2.26 5.12
C ALA A 105 -5.98 1.58 4.69
N TYR A 106 -4.83 2.16 5.02
CA TYR A 106 -3.53 1.56 4.77
C TYR A 106 -3.33 0.26 5.56
N GLY A 107 -3.48 0.32 6.89
CA GLY A 107 -3.18 -0.80 7.79
C GLY A 107 -4.19 -1.94 7.72
N ARG A 108 -5.48 -1.65 7.51
CA ARG A 108 -6.56 -2.66 7.60
C ARG A 108 -7.22 -3.01 6.28
N ALA A 109 -6.98 -2.25 5.21
CA ALA A 109 -7.51 -2.58 3.90
C ALA A 109 -6.41 -2.90 2.88
N LEU A 110 -5.39 -2.06 2.71
CA LEU A 110 -4.35 -2.26 1.68
C LEU A 110 -3.32 -3.32 2.09
N LEU A 111 -2.64 -3.16 3.23
CA LEU A 111 -1.60 -4.12 3.67
C LEU A 111 -2.07 -5.56 3.76
N PRO A 112 -3.24 -5.91 4.36
CA PRO A 112 -3.71 -7.29 4.38
C PRO A 112 -3.92 -7.87 2.98
N ARG A 113 -4.41 -7.06 2.03
CA ARG A 113 -4.60 -7.50 0.64
C ARG A 113 -3.27 -7.73 -0.06
N MET A 114 -2.28 -6.87 0.16
CA MET A 114 -0.92 -7.04 -0.37
C MET A 114 -0.27 -8.31 0.19
N ILE A 115 -0.37 -8.54 1.51
CA ILE A 115 0.13 -9.74 2.18
C ILE A 115 -0.49 -11.00 1.57
N VAL A 116 -1.82 -11.01 1.34
CA VAL A 116 -2.52 -12.13 0.69
C VAL A 116 -2.04 -12.32 -0.75
N ALA A 117 -1.90 -11.23 -1.52
CA ALA A 117 -1.41 -11.29 -2.90
C ALA A 117 0.02 -11.83 -2.98
N TYR A 118 0.94 -11.41 -2.10
CA TYR A 118 2.30 -11.95 -2.05
C TYR A 118 2.33 -13.42 -1.68
N ARG A 119 1.50 -13.86 -0.72
CA ARG A 119 1.38 -15.29 -0.35
C ARG A 119 0.83 -16.13 -1.50
N ALA A 120 -0.19 -15.64 -2.20
CA ALA A 120 -0.76 -16.31 -3.37
C ALA A 120 0.26 -16.44 -4.51
N THR A 121 1.02 -15.36 -4.78
CA THR A 121 2.12 -15.39 -5.75
C THR A 121 3.13 -16.48 -5.38
N LEU A 122 3.60 -16.51 -4.15
CA LEU A 122 4.60 -17.49 -3.70
C LEU A 122 4.14 -18.94 -3.88
N GLY A 123 2.82 -19.18 -3.75
CA GLY A 123 2.23 -20.50 -3.99
C GLY A 123 2.17 -20.92 -5.48
N ARG A 124 2.32 -19.97 -6.41
CA ARG A 124 2.22 -20.21 -7.87
C ARG A 124 3.57 -20.21 -8.58
N LEU A 125 4.62 -19.63 -7.97
CA LEU A 125 5.94 -19.50 -8.60
C LEU A 125 6.67 -20.84 -8.70
N GLY A 126 7.32 -21.06 -9.84
CA GLY A 126 8.18 -22.20 -10.07
C GLY A 126 9.52 -22.10 -9.34
N ALA A 127 10.04 -23.22 -8.83
CA ALA A 127 11.23 -23.23 -7.97
C ALA A 127 12.50 -22.71 -8.66
N ALA A 128 12.66 -22.88 -9.96
CA ALA A 128 13.87 -22.53 -10.70
C ALA A 128 13.71 -21.24 -11.53
N ALA A 129 12.67 -21.18 -12.37
CA ALA A 129 12.47 -20.04 -13.29
C ALA A 129 12.18 -18.73 -12.54
N ASP A 130 11.43 -18.81 -11.43
CA ASP A 130 10.94 -17.64 -10.70
C ASP A 130 11.67 -17.40 -9.37
N ALA A 131 12.83 -18.05 -9.16
CA ALA A 131 13.58 -17.99 -7.89
C ALA A 131 13.87 -16.56 -7.42
N SER A 132 14.20 -15.66 -8.35
CA SER A 132 14.43 -14.24 -8.04
C SER A 132 13.16 -13.55 -7.53
N VAL A 133 12.05 -13.68 -8.26
CA VAL A 133 10.75 -13.11 -7.87
C VAL A 133 10.28 -13.69 -6.53
N ALA A 134 10.43 -15.00 -6.35
CA ALA A 134 10.07 -15.67 -5.09
C ALA A 134 10.89 -15.15 -3.89
N ARG A 135 12.21 -14.93 -4.08
CA ARG A 135 13.07 -14.37 -3.02
C ARG A 135 12.59 -12.98 -2.60
N TRP A 136 12.37 -12.10 -3.56
CA TRP A 136 11.98 -10.72 -3.27
C TRP A 136 10.55 -10.64 -2.73
N SER A 137 9.63 -11.47 -3.23
CA SER A 137 8.29 -11.56 -2.64
C SER A 137 8.31 -11.94 -1.16
N ARG A 138 9.25 -12.81 -0.72
CA ARG A 138 9.40 -13.15 0.71
C ARG A 138 9.92 -11.98 1.53
N LEU A 139 10.89 -11.22 1.01
CA LEU A 139 11.44 -10.04 1.71
C LEU A 139 10.39 -8.96 1.86
N VAL A 140 9.71 -8.59 0.77
CA VAL A 140 8.61 -7.61 0.81
C VAL A 140 7.49 -8.06 1.74
N LEU A 141 7.14 -9.34 1.73
CA LEU A 141 6.11 -9.89 2.63
C LEU A 141 6.49 -9.75 4.12
N VAL A 142 7.77 -9.90 4.47
CA VAL A 142 8.23 -9.69 5.86
C VAL A 142 8.10 -8.24 6.25
N ASP A 143 8.51 -7.31 5.38
CA ASP A 143 8.39 -5.88 5.61
C ASP A 143 6.92 -5.43 5.75
N ASP A 144 6.02 -5.96 4.89
CA ASP A 144 4.60 -5.67 4.95
C ASP A 144 3.94 -6.19 6.23
N LEU A 145 4.33 -7.37 6.70
CA LEU A 145 3.84 -7.94 7.96
C LEU A 145 4.25 -7.09 9.17
N GLU A 146 5.52 -6.70 9.24
CA GLU A 146 6.03 -5.82 10.28
C GLU A 146 5.32 -4.46 10.27
N THR A 147 5.15 -3.88 9.08
CA THR A 147 4.47 -2.59 8.89
C THR A 147 3.00 -2.68 9.31
N TRP A 148 2.33 -3.80 8.99
CA TRP A 148 0.95 -4.05 9.40
C TRP A 148 0.78 -4.14 10.92
N GLU A 149 1.66 -4.87 11.62
CA GLU A 149 1.65 -4.96 13.09
C GLU A 149 1.83 -3.59 13.74
N GLN A 150 2.74 -2.79 13.22
CA GLN A 150 3.00 -1.43 13.69
C GLN A 150 1.79 -0.51 13.45
N ALA A 151 1.17 -0.56 12.26
CA ALA A 151 -0.02 0.22 11.93
C ALA A 151 -1.18 -0.11 12.86
N GLU A 152 -1.42 -1.40 13.15
CA GLU A 152 -2.48 -1.83 14.06
C GLU A 152 -2.24 -1.34 15.49
N SER A 153 -1.01 -1.42 15.98
CA SER A 153 -0.63 -0.87 17.29
C SER A 153 -0.85 0.64 17.39
N LEU A 154 -0.56 1.37 16.32
CA LEU A 154 -0.81 2.82 16.25
C LEU A 154 -2.30 3.14 16.22
N LEU A 155 -3.08 2.43 15.42
CA LEU A 155 -4.53 2.62 15.33
C LEU A 155 -5.19 2.49 16.70
N GLN A 156 -4.81 1.50 17.50
CA GLN A 156 -5.33 1.33 18.86
C GLN A 156 -5.02 2.52 19.78
N ARG A 157 -3.98 3.30 19.50
CA ARG A 157 -3.60 4.47 20.27
C ARG A 157 -4.25 5.77 19.79
N VAL A 158 -4.50 5.91 18.49
CA VAL A 158 -5.02 7.16 17.91
C VAL A 158 -6.54 7.20 17.79
N VAL A 159 -7.23 6.06 17.76
CA VAL A 159 -8.70 6.01 17.73
C VAL A 159 -9.24 6.23 19.14
N ARG A 160 -9.61 7.48 19.47
CA ARG A 160 -9.96 7.87 20.85
C ARG A 160 -11.34 8.53 20.97
N THR A 161 -11.93 9.01 19.89
CA THR A 161 -13.18 9.78 19.91
C THR A 161 -14.29 9.09 19.12
N GLU A 162 -15.54 9.44 19.43
CA GLU A 162 -16.69 8.98 18.62
C GLU A 162 -16.59 9.48 17.17
N GLU A 163 -16.09 10.70 16.98
CA GLU A 163 -15.86 11.27 15.66
C GLU A 163 -14.88 10.41 14.83
N HIS A 164 -13.79 9.91 15.43
CA HIS A 164 -12.88 8.97 14.78
C HIS A 164 -13.62 7.67 14.40
N LEU A 165 -14.44 7.12 15.29
CA LEU A 165 -15.18 5.87 15.01
C LEU A 165 -16.18 6.04 13.86
N ASP A 166 -16.91 7.15 13.82
CA ASP A 166 -17.87 7.47 12.76
C ASP A 166 -17.17 7.70 11.41
N ALA A 167 -16.06 8.43 11.41
CA ALA A 167 -15.23 8.65 10.22
C ALA A 167 -14.69 7.32 9.68
N LEU A 168 -14.16 6.44 10.55
CA LEU A 168 -13.69 5.11 10.17
C LEU A 168 -14.82 4.25 9.60
N ALA A 169 -15.99 4.21 10.26
CA ALA A 169 -17.12 3.42 9.79
C ALA A 169 -17.61 3.88 8.40
N THR A 170 -17.58 5.20 8.17
CA THR A 170 -17.96 5.80 6.89
C THR A 170 -16.92 5.51 5.80
N SER A 171 -15.64 5.72 6.11
CA SER A 171 -14.54 5.44 5.19
C SER A 171 -14.49 3.97 4.79
N ARG A 172 -14.59 3.04 5.75
CA ARG A 172 -14.55 1.60 5.47
C ARG A 172 -15.61 1.14 4.49
N ARG A 173 -16.86 1.60 4.63
CA ARG A 173 -17.91 1.27 3.65
C ARG A 173 -17.54 1.67 2.23
N ARG A 174 -16.91 2.83 2.06
CA ARG A 174 -16.47 3.33 0.74
C ARG A 174 -15.26 2.55 0.23
N VAL A 175 -14.26 2.35 1.08
CA VAL A 175 -13.05 1.56 0.77
C VAL A 175 -13.43 0.14 0.39
N ASP A 176 -14.28 -0.53 1.17
CA ASP A 176 -14.73 -1.88 0.86
C ASP A 176 -15.53 -1.95 -0.44
N SER A 177 -16.39 -0.96 -0.72
CA SER A 177 -17.12 -0.89 -1.99
C SER A 177 -16.18 -0.84 -3.20
N LEU A 178 -15.10 -0.03 -3.13
CA LEU A 178 -14.10 0.07 -4.19
C LEU A 178 -13.29 -1.24 -4.32
N LEU A 179 -12.86 -1.80 -3.20
CA LEU A 179 -11.98 -2.98 -3.19
C LEU A 179 -12.71 -4.31 -3.41
N LEU A 180 -14.03 -4.41 -3.14
CA LEU A 180 -14.83 -5.59 -3.47
C LEU A 180 -15.21 -5.64 -4.96
N GLY A 181 -15.34 -4.49 -5.60
CA GLY A 181 -15.52 -4.40 -7.05
C GLY A 181 -14.23 -4.56 -7.85
N ALA A 182 -13.09 -4.36 -7.19
CA ALA A 182 -11.78 -4.42 -7.83
C ALA A 182 -11.34 -5.88 -8.07
N ALA A 183 -10.56 -6.09 -9.15
CA ALA A 183 -9.83 -7.33 -9.35
C ALA A 183 -8.87 -7.57 -8.16
N PRO A 184 -8.57 -8.85 -7.81
CA PRO A 184 -7.54 -9.14 -6.83
C PRO A 184 -6.24 -8.41 -7.17
N LEU A 185 -5.51 -7.95 -6.13
CA LEU A 185 -4.18 -7.40 -6.35
C LEU A 185 -3.32 -8.40 -7.13
N PRO A 186 -2.33 -7.94 -7.92
CA PRO A 186 -1.54 -8.79 -8.80
C PRO A 186 -0.91 -9.97 -8.04
N THR A 187 -1.33 -11.19 -8.39
CA THR A 187 -0.89 -12.44 -7.73
C THR A 187 -0.07 -13.31 -8.66
#